data_1ea364be1662385aa0b6b5b940ac4377
#
_entry.id   1ea364be1662385aa0b6b5b940ac4377
#
_cell.length_a   1.000
_cell.length_b   1.000
_cell.length_c   1.000
_cell.angle_alpha   90.00
_cell.angle_beta   90.00
_cell.angle_gamma   90.00
#
_symmetry.space_group_name_H-M   'P 1'
#
loop_
_entity.id
_entity.type
_entity.pdbx_description
1 polymer ?
#
loop_
_entity_poly.entity_id
_entity_poly.type
_entity_poly.pdbx_seq_one_letter_code
_entity_poly.pdbx_strand_id
1 'polypeptide(L)'
;FYSKYGIESNGRIRYFNFQRNEELEEQVYKDIIGDDDREYVLYHDAHPGESNMEFDRHSDYRYIDLNGIVKNPFSLIKVLINAKEIHVVDSFWASVCFNIDAKYGLFNDVPIYLYPFKHHNRWGGILKDSTYIDEMNLPVKLTNWEVVCQTKI
;
A
#
# COMPACT_ATOMS: atom_id res chain seq x y z
N PHE A 1 -21.41 -8.39 2.72
CA PHE A 1 -20.99 -9.77 2.93
C PHE A 1 -20.82 -10.09 4.40
N TYR A 2 -20.05 -9.32 5.15
CA TYR A 2 -19.74 -9.57 6.57
C TYR A 2 -20.99 -9.50 7.47
N SER A 3 -21.86 -8.52 7.27
CA SER A 3 -23.07 -8.34 8.07
C SER A 3 -24.03 -9.55 8.00
N LYS A 4 -24.07 -10.24 6.85
CA LYS A 4 -24.89 -11.44 6.64
C LYS A 4 -24.50 -12.58 7.57
N TYR A 5 -23.26 -12.61 8.02
CA TYR A 5 -22.72 -13.64 8.91
C TYR A 5 -22.48 -13.16 10.35
N GLY A 6 -22.99 -11.96 10.69
CA GLY A 6 -22.80 -11.40 12.03
C GLY A 6 -21.34 -11.02 12.34
N ILE A 7 -20.50 -10.90 11.32
CA ILE A 7 -19.11 -10.52 11.47
C ILE A 7 -19.04 -9.00 11.48
N GLU A 8 -18.44 -8.43 12.52
CA GLU A 8 -18.19 -7.00 12.56
C GLU A 8 -17.31 -6.57 11.39
N SER A 9 -17.69 -5.48 10.77
CA SER A 9 -17.05 -4.94 9.58
C SER A 9 -15.58 -4.57 9.78
N ASN A 10 -15.21 -4.14 10.98
CA ASN A 10 -13.82 -3.84 11.35
C ASN A 10 -13.00 -5.08 11.74
N GLY A 11 -13.61 -6.27 11.67
CA GLY A 11 -12.96 -7.52 12.09
C GLY A 11 -11.64 -7.76 11.39
N ARG A 12 -11.53 -7.45 10.09
CA ARG A 12 -10.28 -7.63 9.34
C ARG A 12 -9.13 -6.80 9.91
N ILE A 13 -9.37 -5.56 10.33
CA ILE A 13 -8.36 -4.70 10.94
C ILE A 13 -8.15 -5.11 12.39
N ARG A 14 -9.24 -5.33 13.13
CA ARG A 14 -9.19 -5.71 14.54
C ARG A 14 -8.45 -7.01 14.79
N TYR A 15 -8.69 -8.01 13.93
CA TYR A 15 -8.07 -9.33 14.05
C TYR A 15 -6.86 -9.51 13.15
N PHE A 16 -6.53 -8.51 12.32
CA PHE A 16 -5.29 -8.53 11.58
C PHE A 16 -4.13 -8.46 12.57
N ASN A 17 -3.37 -9.52 12.59
CA ASN A 17 -2.22 -9.63 13.49
C ASN A 17 -1.16 -10.51 12.81
N PHE A 18 0.07 -10.07 12.92
CA PHE A 18 1.23 -10.86 12.52
C PHE A 18 2.40 -10.54 13.44
N GLN A 19 3.26 -11.50 13.64
CA GLN A 19 4.50 -11.30 14.37
C GLN A 19 5.60 -10.95 13.36
N ARG A 20 6.22 -9.80 13.54
CA ARG A 20 7.36 -9.40 12.75
C ARG A 20 8.53 -10.33 13.01
N ASN A 21 9.23 -10.67 11.95
CA ASN A 21 10.50 -11.36 12.01
C ASN A 21 11.57 -10.42 11.43
N GLU A 22 12.16 -9.61 12.30
CA GLU A 22 13.11 -8.56 11.91
C GLU A 22 14.37 -9.12 11.27
N GLU A 23 14.81 -10.31 11.65
CA GLU A 23 15.95 -10.97 11.04
C GLU A 23 15.64 -11.36 9.58
N LEU A 24 14.47 -11.94 9.34
CA LEU A 24 14.02 -12.26 7.99
C LEU A 24 13.79 -10.99 7.15
N GLU A 25 13.20 -9.96 7.73
CA GLU A 25 13.01 -8.66 7.09
C GLU A 25 14.35 -8.04 6.68
N GLU A 26 15.36 -8.12 7.54
CA GLU A 26 16.71 -7.64 7.26
C GLU A 26 17.36 -8.41 6.09
N GLN A 27 17.21 -9.74 6.09
CA GLN A 27 17.75 -10.56 5.01
C GLN A 27 17.06 -10.23 3.69
N VAL A 28 15.74 -10.12 3.68
CA VAL A 28 14.96 -9.77 2.48
C VAL A 28 15.29 -8.35 1.99
N TYR A 29 15.49 -7.41 2.92
CA TYR A 29 15.92 -6.06 2.57
C TYR A 29 17.26 -6.07 1.84
N LYS A 30 18.25 -6.80 2.36
CA LYS A 30 19.56 -6.96 1.70
C LYS A 30 19.46 -7.64 0.34
N ASP A 31 18.62 -8.65 0.21
CA ASP A 31 18.41 -9.36 -1.05
C ASP A 31 17.81 -8.47 -2.15
N ILE A 32 16.92 -7.54 -1.78
CA ILE A 32 16.19 -6.69 -2.74
C ILE A 32 16.92 -5.37 -2.98
N ILE A 33 17.33 -4.70 -1.91
CA ILE A 33 17.97 -3.39 -1.99
C ILE A 33 19.47 -3.54 -2.25
N GLY A 34 20.13 -4.52 -1.62
CA GLY A 34 21.56 -4.74 -1.76
C GLY A 34 22.38 -3.60 -1.17
N ASP A 35 23.51 -3.31 -1.82
CA ASP A 35 24.44 -2.25 -1.43
C ASP A 35 24.17 -0.92 -2.16
N ASP A 36 23.06 -0.81 -2.88
CA ASP A 36 22.66 0.43 -3.58
C ASP A 36 22.08 1.42 -2.56
N ASP A 37 22.80 2.49 -2.30
CA ASP A 37 22.48 3.52 -1.29
C ASP A 37 21.47 4.58 -1.79
N ARG A 38 21.06 4.50 -3.06
CA ARG A 38 20.04 5.41 -3.60
C ARG A 38 18.70 5.18 -2.93
N GLU A 39 17.98 6.27 -2.67
CA GLU A 39 16.57 6.20 -2.32
C GLU A 39 15.78 5.42 -3.39
N TYR A 40 14.73 4.71 -2.98
CA TYR A 40 13.96 3.91 -3.90
C TYR A 40 12.47 4.14 -3.76
N VAL A 41 11.79 3.99 -4.88
CA VAL A 41 10.34 4.08 -5.03
C VAL A 41 9.81 2.68 -5.32
N LEU A 42 8.80 2.27 -4.58
CA LEU A 42 8.09 1.02 -4.85
C LEU A 42 6.86 1.29 -5.70
N TYR A 43 6.58 0.43 -6.66
CA TYR A 43 5.36 0.53 -7.44
C TYR A 43 4.76 -0.83 -7.76
N HIS A 44 3.45 -0.86 -7.91
CA HIS A 44 2.71 -2.04 -8.31
C HIS A 44 1.55 -1.67 -9.21
N ASP A 45 1.65 -2.02 -10.48
CA ASP A 45 0.58 -1.96 -11.47
C ASP A 45 0.19 -3.38 -11.88
N ALA A 46 -0.84 -3.93 -11.25
CA ALA A 46 -1.26 -5.31 -11.47
C ALA A 46 -1.77 -5.56 -12.90
N HIS A 47 -2.29 -4.51 -13.54
CA HIS A 47 -2.90 -4.58 -14.86
C HIS A 47 -2.53 -3.34 -15.67
N PRO A 48 -1.31 -3.30 -16.28
CA PRO A 48 -0.91 -2.20 -17.13
C PRO A 48 -1.95 -1.93 -18.22
N GLY A 49 -2.41 -0.68 -18.29
CA GLY A 49 -3.47 -0.26 -19.22
C GLY A 49 -4.90 -0.26 -18.65
N GLU A 50 -5.16 -0.92 -17.55
CA GLU A 50 -6.43 -0.83 -16.82
C GLU A 50 -6.40 0.21 -15.71
N SER A 51 -5.23 0.49 -15.19
CA SER A 51 -4.97 1.60 -14.27
C SER A 51 -4.52 2.85 -15.03
N ASN A 52 -4.67 3.99 -14.38
CA ASN A 52 -4.08 5.24 -14.82
C ASN A 52 -2.84 5.58 -13.99
N MET A 53 -2.06 4.57 -13.64
CA MET A 53 -0.84 4.80 -12.87
C MET A 53 0.20 5.50 -13.75
N GLU A 54 0.27 6.81 -13.58
CA GLU A 54 1.30 7.66 -14.16
C GLU A 54 1.90 8.50 -13.06
N PHE A 55 3.19 8.46 -12.93
CA PHE A 55 3.95 9.29 -11.99
C PHE A 55 5.31 9.64 -12.59
N ASP A 56 5.83 10.79 -12.20
CA ASP A 56 7.12 11.25 -12.66
C ASP A 56 8.25 10.42 -12.09
N ARG A 57 9.19 10.02 -12.94
CA ARG A 57 10.37 9.26 -12.54
C ARG A 57 11.59 10.17 -12.51
N HIS A 58 12.24 10.24 -11.37
CA HIS A 58 13.48 10.97 -11.17
C HIS A 58 14.68 10.05 -11.34
N SER A 59 15.72 10.53 -12.01
CA SER A 59 16.95 9.76 -12.27
C SER A 59 17.70 9.36 -10.99
N ASP A 60 17.50 10.11 -9.92
CA ASP A 60 18.19 9.91 -8.63
C ASP A 60 17.59 8.77 -7.81
N TYR A 61 16.41 8.30 -8.18
CA TYR A 61 15.72 7.21 -7.48
C TYR A 61 15.82 5.90 -8.23
N ARG A 62 15.85 4.84 -7.47
CA ARG A 62 15.69 3.48 -7.97
C ARG A 62 14.21 3.10 -7.94
N TYR A 63 13.70 2.48 -9.00
CA TYR A 63 12.30 2.06 -9.10
C TYR A 63 12.21 0.53 -9.03
N ILE A 64 11.44 0.02 -8.08
CA ILE A 64 11.31 -1.41 -7.80
C ILE A 64 9.86 -1.82 -8.02
N ASP A 65 9.65 -2.72 -8.98
CA ASP A 65 8.34 -3.30 -9.27
C ASP A 65 8.01 -4.42 -8.30
N LEU A 66 6.95 -4.25 -7.53
CA LEU A 66 6.47 -5.27 -6.59
C LEU A 66 5.89 -6.50 -7.28
N ASN A 67 5.52 -6.44 -8.57
CA ASN A 67 5.06 -7.59 -9.35
C ASN A 67 6.14 -8.69 -9.46
N GLY A 68 7.40 -8.29 -9.52
CA GLY A 68 8.53 -9.22 -9.64
C GLY A 68 8.93 -9.88 -8.33
N ILE A 69 8.35 -9.47 -7.22
CA ILE A 69 8.79 -9.93 -5.89
C ILE A 69 7.93 -11.10 -5.43
N VAL A 70 8.46 -12.30 -5.55
CA VAL A 70 7.83 -13.54 -5.06
C VAL A 70 8.33 -13.82 -3.63
N LYS A 71 7.78 -13.11 -2.66
CA LYS A 71 8.11 -13.26 -1.24
C LYS A 71 6.85 -13.17 -0.39
N ASN A 72 6.94 -13.66 0.84
CA ASN A 72 5.91 -13.39 1.83
C ASN A 72 5.80 -11.87 2.06
N PRO A 73 4.63 -11.24 1.86
CA PRO A 73 4.48 -9.79 1.97
C PRO A 73 4.89 -9.24 3.34
N PHE A 74 4.73 -10.03 4.40
CA PHE A 74 5.14 -9.62 5.75
C PHE A 74 6.66 -9.67 5.98
N SER A 75 7.42 -10.37 5.14
CA SER A 75 8.88 -10.28 5.15
C SER A 75 9.41 -9.03 4.44
N LEU A 76 8.54 -8.31 3.72
CA LEU A 76 8.88 -7.09 2.99
C LEU A 76 8.67 -5.81 3.80
N ILE A 77 8.23 -5.89 5.05
CA ILE A 77 7.89 -4.70 5.85
C ILE A 77 9.05 -3.73 5.89
N LYS A 78 10.28 -4.19 6.13
CA LYS A 78 11.45 -3.31 6.12
C LYS A 78 11.67 -2.62 4.77
N VAL A 79 11.41 -3.31 3.66
CA VAL A 79 11.49 -2.71 2.31
C VAL A 79 10.40 -1.67 2.12
N LEU A 80 9.18 -1.94 2.58
CA LEU A 80 8.04 -1.03 2.45
C LEU A 80 8.22 0.26 3.25
N ILE A 81 8.60 0.15 4.52
CA ILE A 81 8.69 1.31 5.43
C ILE A 81 9.93 2.19 5.22
N ASN A 82 10.92 1.72 4.46
CA ASN A 82 12.10 2.50 4.10
C ASN A 82 12.04 3.03 2.65
N ALA A 83 10.93 2.83 1.95
CA ALA A 83 10.76 3.41 0.63
C ALA A 83 10.62 4.94 0.73
N LYS A 84 11.06 5.64 -0.32
CA LYS A 84 10.84 7.09 -0.47
C LYS A 84 9.35 7.39 -0.62
N GLU A 85 8.69 6.58 -1.46
CA GLU A 85 7.25 6.62 -1.73
C GLU A 85 6.79 5.28 -2.30
N ILE A 86 5.49 5.03 -2.22
CA ILE A 86 4.86 3.81 -2.72
C ILE A 86 3.70 4.18 -3.65
N HIS A 87 3.71 3.64 -4.87
CA HIS A 87 2.64 3.79 -5.85
C HIS A 87 1.95 2.44 -6.08
N VAL A 88 0.68 2.33 -5.75
CA VAL A 88 -0.07 1.08 -5.87
C VAL A 88 -1.43 1.30 -6.52
N VAL A 89 -1.83 0.37 -7.36
CA VAL A 89 -3.23 0.28 -7.82
C VAL A 89 -4.08 -0.40 -6.73
N ASP A 90 -5.41 -0.38 -6.90
CA ASP A 90 -6.35 -1.13 -6.04
C ASP A 90 -6.08 -2.63 -6.18
N SER A 91 -5.22 -3.17 -5.36
CA SER A 91 -4.66 -4.50 -5.46
C SER A 91 -4.37 -5.11 -4.10
N PHE A 92 -3.85 -6.34 -4.14
CA PHE A 92 -3.34 -7.01 -2.95
C PHE A 92 -2.31 -6.16 -2.18
N TRP A 93 -1.37 -5.49 -2.86
CA TRP A 93 -0.35 -4.66 -2.21
C TRP A 93 -0.94 -3.43 -1.53
N ALA A 94 -1.95 -2.80 -2.15
CA ALA A 94 -2.69 -1.73 -1.50
C ALA A 94 -3.35 -2.22 -0.20
N SER A 95 -3.96 -3.41 -0.22
CA SER A 95 -4.56 -4.02 0.97
C SER A 95 -3.53 -4.37 2.04
N VAL A 96 -2.36 -4.85 1.67
CA VAL A 96 -1.25 -5.13 2.60
C VAL A 96 -0.79 -3.85 3.28
N CYS A 97 -0.46 -2.83 2.51
CA CYS A 97 -0.03 -1.53 3.06
C CYS A 97 -1.12 -0.93 3.96
N PHE A 98 -2.38 -0.97 3.52
CA PHE A 98 -3.51 -0.46 4.29
C PHE A 98 -3.64 -1.15 5.65
N ASN A 99 -3.65 -2.48 5.69
CA ASN A 99 -3.83 -3.21 6.95
C ASN A 99 -2.64 -3.00 7.91
N ILE A 100 -1.42 -2.94 7.38
CA ILE A 100 -0.22 -2.65 8.17
C ILE A 100 -0.29 -1.25 8.76
N ASP A 101 -0.64 -0.25 7.96
CA ASP A 101 -0.72 1.14 8.40
C ASP A 101 -1.86 1.36 9.39
N ALA A 102 -3.06 0.89 9.07
CA ALA A 102 -4.23 1.02 9.93
C ALA A 102 -4.06 0.36 11.30
N LYS A 103 -3.32 -0.75 11.35
CA LYS A 103 -3.13 -1.51 12.59
C LYS A 103 -1.92 -1.04 13.41
N TYR A 104 -0.83 -0.72 12.73
CA TYR A 104 0.47 -0.53 13.38
C TYR A 104 1.07 0.86 13.16
N GLY A 105 0.54 1.66 12.23
CA GLY A 105 1.04 2.99 11.91
C GLY A 105 2.49 3.02 11.47
N LEU A 106 2.91 2.05 10.64
CA LEU A 106 4.31 1.89 10.25
C LEU A 106 4.76 2.79 9.09
N PHE A 107 3.83 3.44 8.39
CA PHE A 107 4.13 4.27 7.22
C PHE A 107 4.11 5.78 7.52
N ASN A 108 4.45 6.19 8.74
CA ASN A 108 4.35 7.60 9.16
C ASN A 108 5.10 8.58 8.26
N ASP A 109 6.21 8.17 7.68
CA ASP A 109 7.08 9.01 6.85
C ASP A 109 7.10 8.58 5.38
N VAL A 110 6.27 7.59 4.98
CA VAL A 110 6.23 7.07 3.62
C VAL A 110 4.92 7.44 2.94
N PRO A 111 4.93 8.36 1.96
CA PRO A 111 3.74 8.66 1.16
C PRO A 111 3.29 7.43 0.37
N ILE A 112 1.98 7.15 0.40
CA ILE A 112 1.38 6.06 -0.37
C ILE A 112 0.34 6.64 -1.32
N TYR A 113 0.57 6.45 -2.62
CA TYR A 113 -0.30 6.91 -3.70
C TYR A 113 -1.14 5.74 -4.20
N LEU A 114 -2.45 5.83 -4.03
CA LEU A 114 -3.40 4.82 -4.48
C LEU A 114 -4.04 5.25 -5.80
N TYR A 115 -3.91 4.41 -6.82
CA TYR A 115 -4.49 4.58 -8.15
C TYR A 115 -5.69 3.65 -8.32
N PRO A 116 -6.93 4.15 -8.25
CA PRO A 116 -8.11 3.32 -8.46
C PRO A 116 -8.16 2.77 -9.89
N PHE A 117 -8.68 1.56 -10.07
CA PHE A 117 -9.00 1.06 -11.40
C PHE A 117 -10.08 1.90 -12.08
N LYS A 118 -9.98 2.03 -13.41
CA LYS A 118 -10.91 2.81 -14.25
C LYS A 118 -12.38 2.41 -14.05
N HIS A 119 -12.64 1.17 -13.68
CA HIS A 119 -13.97 0.57 -13.65
C HIS A 119 -14.47 0.16 -12.26
N HIS A 120 -13.67 0.28 -11.23
CA HIS A 120 -14.03 -0.13 -9.89
C HIS A 120 -13.77 0.98 -8.88
N ASN A 121 -14.84 1.58 -8.44
CA ASN A 121 -14.81 2.52 -7.31
C ASN A 121 -14.94 1.73 -5.98
N ARG A 122 -14.15 0.68 -5.80
CA ARG A 122 -14.14 -0.10 -4.54
C ARG A 122 -13.71 0.74 -3.35
N TRP A 123 -12.87 1.72 -3.60
CA TRP A 123 -12.41 2.72 -2.65
C TRP A 123 -13.24 3.99 -2.74
N GLY A 124 -14.51 3.88 -3.15
CA GLY A 124 -15.46 4.99 -3.28
C GLY A 124 -15.75 5.75 -1.99
N GLY A 125 -15.21 5.32 -0.90
CA GLY A 125 -14.97 6.12 0.28
C GLY A 125 -13.72 6.96 0.09
N ILE A 126 -13.89 8.07 -0.51
CA ILE A 126 -12.92 9.12 -0.72
C ILE A 126 -12.10 9.35 0.55
N LEU A 127 -10.79 9.34 0.41
CA LEU A 127 -9.89 9.98 1.37
C LEU A 127 -10.21 11.48 1.41
N LYS A 128 -11.19 11.84 2.22
CA LYS A 128 -11.36 13.22 2.65
C LYS A 128 -10.51 13.39 3.89
N ASP A 129 -9.56 14.31 3.83
CA ASP A 129 -8.75 14.71 4.97
C ASP A 129 -7.95 13.56 5.63
N SER A 130 -7.35 12.67 4.83
CA SER A 130 -6.58 11.51 5.32
C SER A 130 -7.42 10.50 6.12
N THR A 131 -8.72 10.53 6.00
CA THR A 131 -9.62 9.59 6.65
C THR A 131 -10.24 8.68 5.61
N TYR A 132 -9.90 7.42 5.64
CA TYR A 132 -10.58 6.39 4.86
C TYR A 132 -11.88 6.02 5.57
N ILE A 133 -12.99 6.25 4.89
CA ILE A 133 -14.27 5.68 5.29
C ILE A 133 -14.44 4.45 4.43
N ASP A 134 -14.21 3.28 5.01
CA ASP A 134 -14.45 2.04 4.29
C ASP A 134 -15.96 1.90 3.98
N GLU A 135 -16.29 0.94 3.11
CA GLU A 135 -17.69 0.62 2.75
C GLU A 135 -18.57 0.34 4.00
N MET A 136 -17.96 0.35 5.16
CA MET A 136 -18.51 -0.05 6.45
C MET A 136 -18.55 1.10 7.46
N ASN A 137 -18.34 2.34 7.01
CA ASN A 137 -18.39 3.57 7.80
C ASN A 137 -17.43 3.62 9.00
N LEU A 138 -16.30 2.93 8.92
CA LEU A 138 -15.27 3.03 9.95
C LEU A 138 -14.22 4.07 9.53
N PRO A 139 -14.03 5.13 10.33
CA PRO A 139 -12.96 6.07 10.08
C PRO A 139 -11.61 5.42 10.40
N VAL A 140 -10.81 5.16 9.38
CA VAL A 140 -9.42 4.78 9.53
C VAL A 140 -8.57 5.97 9.11
N LYS A 141 -7.84 6.53 10.05
CA LYS A 141 -6.93 7.63 9.74
C LYS A 141 -5.66 7.06 9.12
N LEU A 142 -5.46 7.37 7.85
CA LEU A 142 -4.23 7.06 7.11
C LEU A 142 -3.44 8.35 6.96
N THR A 143 -2.27 8.42 7.56
CA THR A 143 -1.57 9.70 7.73
C THR A 143 -0.93 10.21 6.44
N ASN A 144 -0.49 9.30 5.55
CA ASN A 144 0.31 9.65 4.37
C ASN A 144 -0.22 9.03 3.06
N TRP A 145 -1.53 8.79 3.00
CA TRP A 145 -2.15 8.27 1.80
C TRP A 145 -2.75 9.36 0.93
N GLU A 146 -2.52 9.29 -0.36
CA GLU A 146 -3.16 10.11 -1.37
C GLU A 146 -3.86 9.23 -2.41
N VAL A 147 -5.14 9.47 -2.66
CA VAL A 147 -5.85 8.86 -3.78
C VAL A 147 -5.67 9.74 -4.99
N VAL A 148 -4.96 9.23 -5.98
CA VAL A 148 -4.72 9.92 -7.24
C VAL A 148 -5.93 9.73 -8.14
N CYS A 149 -6.93 10.58 -7.94
CA CYS A 149 -8.07 10.66 -8.85
C CYS A 149 -7.65 11.44 -10.09
N GLN A 150 -7.46 10.76 -11.21
CA GLN A 150 -7.34 11.47 -12.47
C GLN A 150 -8.69 12.08 -12.82
N THR A 151 -8.80 13.38 -12.66
CA THR A 151 -9.88 14.15 -13.27
C THR A 151 -9.77 13.95 -14.79
N LYS A 152 -10.75 13.24 -15.36
CA LYS A 152 -10.93 13.30 -16.82
C LYS A 152 -11.19 14.77 -17.17
N ILE A 153 -10.23 15.38 -17.85
CA ILE A 153 -10.47 16.58 -18.63
C ILE A 153 -11.29 16.17 -19.87
#